data_a18738a24383bbee531e9c5436172419
#
_entry.id   a18738a24383bbee531e9c5436172419
#
_cell.length_a   1.000
_cell.length_b   1.000
_cell.length_c   1.000
_cell.angle_alpha   90.00
_cell.angle_beta   90.00
_cell.angle_gamma   90.00
#
_symmetry.space_group_name_H-M   'P 1'
#
loop_
_entity.id
_entity.type
_entity.pdbx_description
1 polymer ?
#
loop_
_entity_poly.entity_id
_entity_poly.type
_entity_poly.pdbx_seq_one_letter_code
_entity_poly.pdbx_strand_id
1 'polypeptide(L)'
;MSDSLRTTNYNDFSVYKDNLLPPAAYFVPFSTAQDALESDPVTARYSSDRVTCLSGDWRFCYYAKESDLPADLDAIVAEMDTVSVPSTWQHTGYEKPYYVNARYPFAPKPPQIPADCPVGVYVKEFEIENIALHHTITFLGVAGSLDLFCNDR
;
A
#
# COMPACT_ATOMS: atom_id res chain seq x y z
N MET A 1 9.46 14.99 9.21
CA MET A 1 9.22 13.56 9.55
C MET A 1 10.40 13.00 10.32
N SER A 2 10.16 12.37 11.44
CA SER A 2 11.25 11.83 12.26
C SER A 2 11.78 10.53 11.64
N ASP A 3 13.01 10.13 12.03
CA ASP A 3 13.66 8.83 11.74
C ASP A 3 12.77 7.59 12.00
N SER A 4 11.58 7.80 12.56
CA SER A 4 10.63 6.79 13.01
C SER A 4 9.84 6.10 11.88
N LEU A 5 9.86 6.59 10.63
CA LEU A 5 9.14 5.98 9.52
C LEU A 5 9.92 4.88 8.82
N ARG A 6 11.18 4.67 9.17
CA ARG A 6 11.93 3.51 8.69
C ARG A 6 11.69 2.34 9.63
N THR A 7 10.90 1.37 9.21
CA THR A 7 10.76 0.15 9.97
C THR A 7 11.91 -0.79 9.62
N THR A 8 12.59 -1.33 10.64
CA THR A 8 13.61 -2.38 10.46
C THR A 8 13.04 -3.78 10.70
N ASN A 9 11.72 -3.88 10.85
CA ASN A 9 11.07 -5.10 11.29
C ASN A 9 10.95 -6.18 10.22
N TYR A 10 11.16 -5.87 8.95
CA TYR A 10 11.04 -6.85 7.86
C TYR A 10 12.06 -8.02 7.93
N ASN A 11 13.10 -7.92 8.77
CA ASN A 11 14.02 -9.02 9.08
C ASN A 11 13.69 -9.74 10.38
N ASP A 12 12.68 -9.28 11.13
CA ASP A 12 12.20 -9.92 12.35
C ASP A 12 10.92 -10.71 12.05
N PHE A 13 11.08 -12.02 11.84
CA PHE A 13 9.94 -12.91 11.53
C PHE A 13 8.97 -13.12 12.67
N SER A 14 9.26 -12.64 13.87
CA SER A 14 8.30 -12.60 14.98
C SER A 14 7.26 -11.48 14.81
N VAL A 15 7.58 -10.46 14.00
CA VAL A 15 6.75 -9.27 13.73
C VAL A 15 6.39 -9.22 12.24
N TYR A 16 5.60 -10.16 11.77
CA TYR A 16 5.15 -10.20 10.37
C TYR A 16 3.81 -9.48 10.13
N LYS A 17 3.15 -9.06 11.19
CA LYS A 17 1.91 -8.28 11.18
C LYS A 17 1.90 -7.31 12.34
N ASP A 18 1.75 -6.04 12.04
CA ASP A 18 1.56 -4.98 13.01
C ASP A 18 0.33 -4.15 12.61
N ASN A 19 -0.52 -3.81 13.58
CA ASN A 19 -1.76 -3.04 13.39
C ASN A 19 -2.72 -3.59 12.32
N LEU A 20 -2.67 -4.89 12.02
CA LEU A 20 -3.56 -5.53 11.07
C LEU A 20 -4.75 -6.18 11.78
N LEU A 21 -5.93 -5.95 11.24
CA LEU A 21 -7.13 -6.68 11.65
C LEU A 21 -7.03 -8.17 11.30
N PRO A 22 -7.71 -9.05 12.03
CA PRO A 22 -7.81 -10.46 11.66
C PRO A 22 -8.32 -10.62 10.22
N PRO A 23 -7.85 -11.65 9.50
CA PRO A 23 -8.36 -11.94 8.16
C PRO A 23 -9.88 -12.12 8.16
N ALA A 24 -10.55 -11.47 7.24
CA ALA A 24 -11.99 -11.60 7.04
C ALA A 24 -12.29 -11.80 5.56
N ALA A 25 -13.45 -12.38 5.25
CA ALA A 25 -13.94 -12.42 3.89
C ALA A 25 -14.20 -10.98 3.40
N TYR A 26 -13.87 -10.73 2.14
CA TYR A 26 -14.15 -9.43 1.54
C TYR A 26 -15.65 -9.17 1.49
N PHE A 27 -16.06 -7.99 1.90
CA PHE A 27 -17.43 -7.51 1.79
C PHE A 27 -17.44 -6.00 1.53
N VAL A 28 -18.56 -5.50 1.06
CA VAL A 28 -18.81 -4.06 0.91
C VAL A 28 -19.88 -3.67 1.93
N PRO A 29 -19.54 -2.81 2.91
CA PRO A 29 -20.52 -2.34 3.89
C PRO A 29 -21.48 -1.33 3.25
N PHE A 30 -22.70 -1.25 3.77
CA PHE A 30 -23.73 -0.27 3.43
C PHE A 30 -24.41 0.21 4.70
N SER A 31 -24.98 1.42 4.69
CA SER A 31 -25.75 1.95 5.82
C SER A 31 -27.07 1.22 6.04
N THR A 32 -27.69 0.70 4.98
CA THR A 32 -28.96 -0.02 5.06
C THR A 32 -28.91 -1.36 4.32
N ALA A 33 -29.73 -2.31 4.77
CA ALA A 33 -29.87 -3.60 4.09
C ALA A 33 -30.50 -3.45 2.70
N GLN A 34 -31.34 -2.45 2.51
CA GLN A 34 -32.00 -2.19 1.23
C GLN A 34 -30.95 -1.78 0.17
N ASP A 35 -30.07 -0.82 0.50
CA ASP A 35 -29.01 -0.38 -0.41
C ASP A 35 -28.07 -1.53 -0.79
N ALA A 36 -27.76 -2.39 0.18
CA ALA A 36 -26.96 -3.58 -0.07
C ALA A 36 -27.61 -4.57 -1.04
N LEU A 37 -28.92 -4.78 -0.91
CA LEU A 37 -29.69 -5.70 -1.77
C LEU A 37 -29.90 -5.16 -3.20
N GLU A 38 -29.99 -3.86 -3.35
CA GLU A 38 -30.18 -3.18 -4.64
C GLU A 38 -28.88 -2.92 -5.37
N SER A 39 -27.73 -3.04 -4.68
CA SER A 39 -26.41 -2.79 -5.28
C SER A 39 -26.01 -3.90 -6.25
N ASP A 40 -25.30 -3.51 -7.32
CA ASP A 40 -24.60 -4.47 -8.17
C ASP A 40 -23.32 -4.95 -7.45
N PRO A 41 -23.16 -6.24 -7.15
CA PRO A 41 -22.00 -6.76 -6.42
C PRO A 41 -20.65 -6.48 -7.10
N VAL A 42 -20.63 -6.26 -8.40
CA VAL A 42 -19.40 -5.96 -9.14
C VAL A 42 -18.93 -4.53 -8.89
N THR A 43 -19.86 -3.58 -8.81
CA THR A 43 -19.59 -2.14 -8.67
C THR A 43 -19.87 -1.60 -7.28
N ALA A 44 -20.37 -2.40 -6.36
CA ALA A 44 -20.78 -2.02 -5.00
C ALA A 44 -19.75 -1.18 -4.25
N ARG A 45 -18.45 -1.48 -4.40
CA ARG A 45 -17.35 -0.73 -3.76
C ARG A 45 -17.23 0.73 -4.21
N TYR A 46 -17.79 1.07 -5.36
CA TYR A 46 -17.76 2.43 -5.92
C TYR A 46 -19.05 3.20 -5.68
N SER A 47 -20.12 2.52 -5.25
CA SER A 47 -21.44 3.09 -5.03
C SER A 47 -21.88 3.07 -3.57
N SER A 48 -21.18 2.34 -2.70
CA SER A 48 -21.50 2.29 -1.27
C SER A 48 -21.26 3.63 -0.59
N ASP A 49 -22.19 4.02 0.26
CA ASP A 49 -22.09 5.18 1.14
C ASP A 49 -21.12 4.98 2.33
N ARG A 50 -20.57 3.78 2.48
CA ARG A 50 -19.63 3.40 3.54
C ARG A 50 -18.23 3.11 3.04
N VAL A 51 -17.98 3.29 1.75
CA VAL A 51 -16.67 3.02 1.14
C VAL A 51 -16.16 4.24 0.40
N THR A 52 -14.98 4.70 0.79
CA THR A 52 -14.22 5.66 0.00
C THR A 52 -13.16 4.90 -0.80
N CYS A 53 -13.28 4.91 -2.13
CA CYS A 53 -12.32 4.25 -3.00
C CYS A 53 -11.08 5.13 -3.17
N LEU A 54 -9.93 4.65 -2.72
CA LEU A 54 -8.66 5.35 -2.84
C LEU A 54 -7.90 5.01 -4.13
N SER A 55 -8.44 4.16 -5.00
CA SER A 55 -7.87 3.90 -6.33
C SER A 55 -7.81 5.18 -7.18
N GLY A 56 -6.96 5.19 -8.20
CA GLY A 56 -6.74 6.35 -9.05
C GLY A 56 -5.33 6.89 -8.90
N ASP A 57 -5.14 8.18 -9.03
CA ASP A 57 -3.82 8.80 -9.05
C ASP A 57 -3.22 8.93 -7.64
N TRP A 58 -1.97 8.47 -7.53
CA TRP A 58 -1.14 8.57 -6.32
C TRP A 58 0.19 9.24 -6.67
N ARG A 59 0.76 10.00 -5.77
CA ARG A 59 2.14 10.42 -5.86
C ARG A 59 3.05 9.22 -5.66
N PHE A 60 4.14 9.14 -6.42
CA PHE A 60 5.03 7.98 -6.40
C PHE A 60 6.49 8.34 -6.60
N CYS A 61 7.36 7.69 -5.85
CA CYS A 61 8.79 7.73 -6.08
C CYS A 61 9.39 6.33 -5.91
N TYR A 62 10.31 5.97 -6.81
CA TYR A 62 10.97 4.68 -6.80
C TYR A 62 12.43 4.82 -6.35
N TYR A 63 12.84 3.96 -5.45
CA TYR A 63 14.22 3.83 -5.00
C TYR A 63 14.72 2.42 -5.27
N ALA A 64 15.87 2.30 -5.90
CA ALA A 64 16.47 1.00 -6.21
C ALA A 64 16.93 0.23 -4.96
N LYS A 65 17.15 0.96 -3.87
CA LYS A 65 17.56 0.43 -2.57
C LYS A 65 16.89 1.20 -1.44
N GLU A 66 16.57 0.52 -0.36
CA GLU A 66 16.04 1.15 0.84
C GLU A 66 16.99 2.22 1.40
N SER A 67 18.30 1.99 1.32
CA SER A 67 19.32 2.95 1.78
C SER A 67 19.28 4.30 1.07
N ASP A 68 18.67 4.37 -0.11
CA ASP A 68 18.56 5.58 -0.91
C ASP A 68 17.34 6.43 -0.52
N LEU A 69 16.48 5.92 0.38
CA LEU A 69 15.33 6.68 0.90
C LEU A 69 15.82 7.95 1.63
N PRO A 70 15.26 9.10 1.30
CA PRO A 70 15.55 10.32 2.05
C PRO A 70 15.04 10.21 3.50
N ALA A 71 15.70 10.91 4.41
CA ALA A 71 15.27 10.96 5.80
C ALA A 71 13.95 11.71 5.98
N ASP A 72 13.68 12.67 5.10
CA ASP A 72 12.43 13.44 5.06
C ASP A 72 11.68 13.17 3.77
N LEU A 73 10.61 12.37 3.88
CA LEU A 73 9.76 12.05 2.74
C LEU A 73 8.82 13.19 2.35
N ASP A 74 8.45 14.08 3.29
CA ASP A 74 7.57 15.21 2.99
C ASP A 74 8.25 16.21 2.06
N ALA A 75 9.58 16.37 2.21
CA ALA A 75 10.35 17.29 1.38
C ALA A 75 10.33 16.92 -0.12
N ILE A 76 10.08 15.64 -0.45
CA ILE A 76 10.11 15.17 -1.84
C ILE A 76 8.71 15.00 -2.47
N VAL A 77 7.63 15.12 -1.69
CA VAL A 77 6.25 14.89 -2.19
C VAL A 77 5.92 15.76 -3.39
N ALA A 78 6.38 17.01 -3.40
CA ALA A 78 6.12 17.94 -4.51
C ALA A 78 6.81 17.53 -5.81
N GLU A 79 7.90 16.75 -5.74
CA GLU A 79 8.70 16.31 -6.87
C GLU A 79 8.34 14.88 -7.32
N MET A 80 7.46 14.18 -6.57
CA MET A 80 7.02 12.84 -6.92
C MET A 80 6.22 12.82 -8.22
N ASP A 81 6.43 11.77 -8.99
CA ASP A 81 5.61 11.45 -10.15
C ASP A 81 4.19 11.08 -9.75
N THR A 82 3.31 10.95 -10.72
CA THR A 82 1.94 10.44 -10.53
C THR A 82 1.80 9.08 -11.21
N VAL A 83 1.32 8.09 -10.46
CA VAL A 83 1.01 6.75 -10.99
C VAL A 83 -0.43 6.37 -10.68
N SER A 84 -1.04 5.61 -11.57
CA SER A 84 -2.38 5.08 -11.34
C SER A 84 -2.33 3.83 -10.47
N VAL A 85 -3.16 3.78 -9.43
CA VAL A 85 -3.34 2.62 -8.54
C VAL A 85 -4.76 2.07 -8.75
N PRO A 86 -4.95 0.77 -8.96
CA PRO A 86 -3.97 -0.32 -8.86
C PRO A 86 -3.06 -0.45 -10.09
N SER A 87 -1.78 -0.55 -9.85
CA SER A 87 -0.76 -0.95 -10.84
C SER A 87 0.49 -1.45 -10.13
N THR A 88 1.48 -1.89 -10.89
CA THR A 88 2.82 -2.15 -10.35
C THR A 88 3.82 -1.19 -10.99
N TRP A 89 4.86 -0.82 -10.28
CA TRP A 89 5.88 0.11 -10.80
C TRP A 89 6.60 -0.40 -12.05
N GLN A 90 6.64 -1.74 -12.26
CA GLN A 90 7.15 -2.32 -13.50
C GLN A 90 6.30 -1.94 -14.72
N HIS A 91 4.96 -1.86 -14.56
CA HIS A 91 4.07 -1.43 -15.64
C HIS A 91 4.12 0.07 -15.90
N THR A 92 4.58 0.84 -14.94
CA THR A 92 4.74 2.31 -15.07
C THR A 92 6.16 2.71 -15.46
N GLY A 93 7.06 1.74 -15.70
CA GLY A 93 8.36 1.98 -16.34
C GLY A 93 9.53 2.20 -15.38
N TYR A 94 9.34 2.07 -14.06
CA TYR A 94 10.40 2.31 -13.09
C TYR A 94 11.37 1.14 -12.94
N GLU A 95 10.92 -0.07 -13.24
CA GLU A 95 11.74 -1.28 -13.18
C GLU A 95 11.33 -2.25 -14.28
N LYS A 96 12.27 -3.08 -14.71
CA LYS A 96 11.95 -4.16 -15.66
C LYS A 96 11.19 -5.28 -14.96
N PRO A 97 10.13 -5.83 -15.56
CA PRO A 97 9.50 -7.03 -15.04
C PRO A 97 10.47 -8.21 -15.12
N TYR A 98 10.61 -8.94 -14.01
CA TYR A 98 11.42 -10.15 -13.96
C TYR A 98 10.57 -11.40 -14.15
N TYR A 99 11.05 -12.31 -14.97
CA TYR A 99 10.45 -13.62 -15.10
C TYR A 99 11.11 -14.58 -14.10
N VAL A 100 10.45 -14.84 -12.99
CA VAL A 100 11.06 -15.47 -11.80
C VAL A 100 10.75 -16.96 -11.62
N ASN A 101 10.09 -17.60 -12.57
CA ASN A 101 9.72 -19.01 -12.45
C ASN A 101 10.91 -19.98 -12.47
N ALA A 102 12.03 -19.58 -13.08
CA ALA A 102 13.23 -20.41 -13.22
C ALA A 102 14.50 -19.81 -12.56
N ARG A 103 14.49 -18.52 -12.29
CA ARG A 103 15.64 -17.82 -11.70
C ARG A 103 15.19 -16.75 -10.73
N TYR A 104 15.83 -16.70 -9.57
CA TYR A 104 15.65 -15.57 -8.66
C TYR A 104 16.45 -14.36 -9.16
N PRO A 105 15.93 -13.13 -9.04
CA PRO A 105 16.64 -11.91 -9.42
C PRO A 105 17.81 -11.59 -8.47
N PHE A 106 17.91 -12.30 -7.35
CA PHE A 106 18.96 -12.16 -6.32
C PHE A 106 19.36 -13.53 -5.79
N ALA A 107 20.51 -13.60 -5.08
CA ALA A 107 20.96 -14.81 -4.40
C ALA A 107 20.07 -15.09 -3.17
N PRO A 108 19.25 -16.14 -3.16
CA PRO A 108 18.35 -16.42 -2.06
C PRO A 108 19.13 -16.88 -0.82
N LYS A 109 18.83 -16.27 0.32
CA LYS A 109 19.32 -16.69 1.66
C LYS A 109 18.15 -16.69 2.64
N PRO A 110 17.17 -17.58 2.47
CA PRO A 110 16.04 -17.62 3.39
C PRO A 110 16.51 -17.82 4.84
N PRO A 111 15.91 -17.12 5.80
CA PRO A 111 14.76 -16.23 5.68
C PRO A 111 15.11 -14.75 5.42
N GLN A 112 16.38 -14.40 5.23
CA GLN A 112 16.83 -13.02 5.09
C GLN A 112 16.38 -12.42 3.75
N ILE A 113 16.01 -11.15 3.81
CA ILE A 113 15.71 -10.31 2.65
C ILE A 113 17.04 -9.73 2.14
N PRO A 114 17.25 -9.60 0.81
CA PRO A 114 18.42 -8.91 0.28
C PRO A 114 18.54 -7.48 0.80
N ALA A 115 19.77 -7.05 1.12
CA ALA A 115 20.00 -5.68 1.59
C ALA A 115 19.66 -4.60 0.54
N ASP A 116 19.71 -4.98 -0.74
CA ASP A 116 19.42 -4.08 -1.88
C ASP A 116 18.00 -4.37 -2.43
N CYS A 117 16.97 -4.24 -1.61
CA CYS A 117 15.59 -4.34 -2.08
C CYS A 117 15.09 -2.99 -2.59
N PRO A 118 14.41 -2.95 -3.74
CA PRO A 118 13.76 -1.74 -4.21
C PRO A 118 12.58 -1.36 -3.32
N VAL A 119 12.34 -0.05 -3.22
CA VAL A 119 11.23 0.53 -2.44
C VAL A 119 10.46 1.51 -3.30
N GLY A 120 9.13 1.38 -3.30
CA GLY A 120 8.21 2.35 -3.86
C GLY A 120 7.52 3.13 -2.75
N VAL A 121 7.65 4.45 -2.77
CA VAL A 121 6.95 5.35 -1.85
C VAL A 121 5.71 5.88 -2.56
N TYR A 122 4.55 5.64 -1.98
CA TYR A 122 3.25 6.08 -2.48
C TYR A 122 2.65 7.07 -1.50
N VAL A 123 2.13 8.19 -1.99
CA VAL A 123 1.45 9.19 -1.17
C VAL A 123 0.08 9.50 -1.75
N LYS A 124 -0.93 9.48 -0.90
CA LYS A 124 -2.32 9.84 -1.24
C LYS A 124 -2.90 10.71 -0.14
N GLU A 125 -3.39 11.86 -0.52
CA GLU A 125 -4.20 12.71 0.35
C GLU A 125 -5.68 12.37 0.13
N PHE A 126 -6.42 12.26 1.21
CA PHE A 126 -7.86 12.04 1.20
C PHE A 126 -8.52 12.61 2.46
N GLU A 127 -9.79 12.88 2.39
CA GLU A 127 -10.58 13.42 3.49
C GLU A 127 -11.49 12.34 4.10
N ILE A 128 -11.67 12.39 5.41
CA ILE A 128 -12.60 11.56 6.16
C ILE A 128 -13.73 12.47 6.67
N GLU A 129 -14.93 12.27 6.17
CA GLU A 129 -16.07 13.11 6.52
C GLU A 129 -16.51 12.98 7.99
N ASN A 130 -16.42 11.80 8.57
CA ASN A 130 -16.89 11.53 9.93
C ASN A 130 -15.86 10.80 10.77
N ILE A 131 -15.02 11.55 11.47
CA ILE A 131 -13.96 11.03 12.34
C ILE A 131 -14.47 10.29 13.60
N ALA A 132 -15.77 10.40 13.91
CA ALA A 132 -16.35 9.67 15.04
C ALA A 132 -16.64 8.20 14.72
N LEU A 133 -16.60 7.81 13.45
CA LEU A 133 -16.73 6.41 13.03
C LEU A 133 -15.39 5.69 13.10
N HIS A 134 -15.46 4.37 13.26
CA HIS A 134 -14.30 3.53 13.08
C HIS A 134 -14.01 3.35 11.59
N HIS A 135 -12.80 3.68 11.18
CA HIS A 135 -12.34 3.57 9.80
C HIS A 135 -11.29 2.48 9.66
N THR A 136 -11.34 1.77 8.57
CA THR A 136 -10.32 0.77 8.20
C THR A 136 -9.83 1.03 6.78
N ILE A 137 -8.53 0.86 6.53
CA ILE A 137 -7.97 0.86 5.18
C ILE A 137 -7.81 -0.59 4.76
N THR A 138 -8.29 -0.91 3.54
CA THR A 138 -8.20 -2.25 2.98
C THR A 138 -7.41 -2.21 1.68
N PHE A 139 -6.31 -2.94 1.63
CA PHE A 139 -5.57 -3.22 0.40
C PHE A 139 -5.99 -4.59 -0.10
N LEU A 140 -6.60 -4.64 -1.29
CA LEU A 140 -7.07 -5.89 -1.90
C LEU A 140 -5.95 -6.74 -2.49
N GLY A 141 -4.79 -6.15 -2.68
CA GLY A 141 -3.59 -6.86 -3.14
C GLY A 141 -2.36 -5.98 -3.00
N VAL A 142 -1.31 -6.55 -2.45
CA VAL A 142 0.02 -5.94 -2.33
C VAL A 142 1.04 -6.97 -2.79
N ALA A 143 1.91 -6.57 -3.70
CA ALA A 143 3.01 -7.41 -4.15
C ALA A 143 4.24 -7.14 -3.27
N GLY A 144 4.51 -8.01 -2.30
CA GLY A 144 5.62 -7.88 -1.36
C GLY A 144 5.19 -7.39 0.02
N SER A 145 6.03 -6.61 0.67
CA SER A 145 5.76 -6.00 1.99
C SER A 145 5.17 -4.61 1.82
N LEU A 146 4.40 -4.19 2.80
CA LEU A 146 3.80 -2.85 2.88
C LEU A 146 3.96 -2.31 4.30
N ASP A 147 4.51 -1.12 4.39
CA ASP A 147 4.45 -0.28 5.58
C ASP A 147 3.51 0.89 5.30
N LEU A 148 2.47 1.03 6.12
CA LEU A 148 1.46 2.07 5.97
C LEU A 148 1.58 3.09 7.10
N PHE A 149 1.65 4.35 6.74
CA PHE A 149 1.66 5.47 7.65
C PHE A 149 0.46 6.37 7.38
N CYS A 150 -0.26 6.75 8.42
CA CYS A 150 -1.35 7.73 8.37
C CYS A 150 -0.97 8.94 9.21
N ASN A 151 -0.75 10.11 8.57
CA ASN A 151 -0.36 11.36 9.27
C ASN A 151 0.81 11.13 10.24
N ASP A 152 1.90 10.54 9.75
CA ASP A 152 3.14 10.27 10.51
C ASP A 152 3.04 9.24 11.65
N ARG A 153 2.03 8.37 11.59
CA ARG A 153 1.79 7.30 12.59
C ARG A 153 1.54 5.97 11.93
#